data_1b3af8cee0675c31b4d132acf65dc639
#
_entry.id   1b3af8cee0675c31b4d132acf65dc639
#
_cell.length_a   1.000
_cell.length_b   1.000
_cell.length_c   1.000
_cell.angle_alpha   90.00
_cell.angle_beta   90.00
_cell.angle_gamma   90.00
#
_symmetry.space_group_name_H-M   'P 1'
#
loop_
_entity.id
_entity.type
_entity.pdbx_description
1 polymer ?
#
loop_
_entity_poly.entity_id
_entity_poly.type
_entity_poly.pdbx_seq_one_letter_code
_entity_poly.pdbx_strand_id
1 'polypeptide(L)'
;MTNKITMESVLFKAIDILEALKIDYWVTDGTLLGIIRENRILPWDSDVDLGVWNSEVSTSDIVNIFKINGFHYIEVLPVMDSLHFIMDDVQLDINLYTEHGGETSVKWASNPVGIVDKLIVKITSKIFENDKRSDVQNKKKEPAAIFFIRHVLIFFALFLTKGMREKIYGFARSRYLYLGSTYPTELMSTKIIIFKQKEIRVPLKCEEYLRLTYGEDWQTPNRDFIWEEDTANLKAFNYKSK
;
A
#
# COMPACT_ATOMS: atom_id res chain seq x y z
N MET A 1 9.85 11.95 -28.06
CA MET A 1 8.55 11.80 -27.35
C MET A 1 8.81 10.82 -26.22
N THR A 2 8.90 11.28 -24.99
CA THR A 2 8.98 10.40 -23.82
C THR A 2 7.64 9.68 -23.69
N ASN A 3 7.61 8.37 -23.88
CA ASN A 3 6.41 7.58 -23.61
C ASN A 3 6.02 7.81 -22.14
N LYS A 4 4.86 8.41 -21.93
CA LYS A 4 4.31 8.57 -20.59
C LYS A 4 4.10 7.18 -20.00
N ILE A 5 4.67 6.92 -18.84
CA ILE A 5 4.45 5.67 -18.11
C ILE A 5 2.99 5.58 -17.71
N THR A 6 2.36 4.44 -17.98
CA THR A 6 0.96 4.17 -17.64
C THR A 6 0.88 3.19 -16.47
N MET A 7 -0.27 3.13 -15.81
CA MET A 7 -0.50 2.15 -14.74
C MET A 7 -0.34 0.71 -15.25
N GLU A 8 -0.80 0.41 -16.46
CA GLU A 8 -0.58 -0.91 -17.08
C GLU A 8 0.90 -1.22 -17.26
N SER A 9 1.72 -0.24 -17.67
CA SER A 9 3.16 -0.46 -17.83
C SER A 9 3.87 -0.70 -16.50
N VAL A 10 3.42 -0.06 -15.43
CA VAL A 10 3.91 -0.28 -14.06
C VAL A 10 3.48 -1.66 -13.56
N LEU A 11 2.22 -2.04 -13.75
CA LEU A 11 1.71 -3.37 -13.43
C LEU A 11 2.54 -4.46 -14.10
N PHE A 12 2.73 -4.36 -15.41
CA PHE A 12 3.45 -5.38 -16.18
C PHE A 12 4.92 -5.47 -15.79
N LYS A 13 5.57 -4.34 -15.54
CA LYS A 13 6.95 -4.32 -15.08
C LYS A 13 7.11 -4.93 -13.68
N ALA A 14 6.18 -4.65 -12.78
CA ALA A 14 6.17 -5.26 -11.44
C ALA A 14 5.98 -6.78 -11.52
N ILE A 15 5.07 -7.24 -12.37
CA ILE A 15 4.85 -8.66 -12.65
C ILE A 15 6.11 -9.33 -13.20
N ASP A 16 6.77 -8.73 -14.21
CA ASP A 16 8.01 -9.27 -14.78
C ASP A 16 9.11 -9.44 -13.72
N ILE A 17 9.21 -8.51 -12.77
CA ILE A 17 10.16 -8.59 -11.65
C ILE A 17 9.81 -9.76 -10.73
N LEU A 18 8.54 -9.88 -10.32
CA LEU A 18 8.11 -10.95 -9.40
C LEU A 18 8.25 -12.33 -10.04
N GLU A 19 7.92 -12.47 -11.33
CA GLU A 19 8.09 -13.71 -12.08
C GLU A 19 9.57 -14.10 -12.24
N ALA A 20 10.45 -13.13 -12.51
CA ALA A 20 11.89 -13.38 -12.58
C ALA A 20 12.48 -13.86 -11.24
N LEU A 21 11.89 -13.43 -10.12
CA LEU A 21 12.24 -13.87 -8.77
C LEU A 21 11.55 -15.17 -8.36
N LYS A 22 10.63 -15.68 -9.19
CA LYS A 22 9.78 -16.85 -8.88
C LYS A 22 8.94 -16.65 -7.63
N ILE A 23 8.50 -15.41 -7.38
CA ILE A 23 7.59 -15.07 -6.29
C ILE A 23 6.17 -15.24 -6.80
N ASP A 24 5.36 -16.01 -6.07
CA ASP A 24 3.94 -16.12 -6.35
C ASP A 24 3.24 -14.81 -6.01
N TYR A 25 2.48 -14.30 -6.97
CA TYR A 25 1.74 -13.05 -6.86
C TYR A 25 0.32 -13.19 -7.40
N TRP A 26 -0.52 -12.25 -7.08
CA TRP A 26 -1.83 -12.03 -7.74
C TRP A 26 -2.18 -10.56 -7.79
N VAL A 27 -2.95 -10.18 -8.79
CA VAL A 27 -3.54 -8.84 -8.86
C VAL A 27 -4.67 -8.76 -7.83
N THR A 28 -4.75 -7.65 -7.09
CA THR A 28 -5.69 -7.51 -5.97
C THR A 28 -6.40 -6.15 -5.99
N ASP A 29 -7.30 -5.94 -5.08
CA ASP A 29 -7.98 -4.69 -4.74
C ASP A 29 -8.51 -3.90 -5.95
N GLY A 30 -8.26 -2.59 -6.05
CA GLY A 30 -8.77 -1.70 -7.09
C GLY A 30 -8.32 -2.11 -8.48
N THR A 31 -7.08 -2.58 -8.61
CA THR A 31 -6.54 -3.07 -9.88
C THR A 31 -7.30 -4.31 -10.37
N LEU A 32 -7.56 -5.28 -9.49
CA LEU A 32 -8.36 -6.46 -9.83
C LEU A 32 -9.81 -6.07 -10.21
N LEU A 33 -10.43 -5.19 -9.41
CA LEU A 33 -11.78 -4.71 -9.67
C LEU A 33 -11.90 -4.12 -11.08
N GLY A 34 -10.98 -3.25 -11.46
CA GLY A 34 -10.99 -2.64 -12.79
C GLY A 34 -10.80 -3.65 -13.91
N ILE A 35 -9.87 -4.59 -13.76
CA ILE A 35 -9.60 -5.62 -14.77
C ILE A 35 -10.79 -6.55 -14.95
N ILE A 36 -11.39 -7.06 -13.87
CA ILE A 36 -12.50 -8.02 -13.95
C ILE A 36 -13.78 -7.35 -14.40
N ARG A 37 -14.09 -6.14 -13.91
CA ARG A 37 -15.33 -5.45 -14.21
C ARG A 37 -15.34 -4.75 -15.56
N GLU A 38 -14.22 -4.09 -15.91
CA GLU A 38 -14.17 -3.16 -17.05
C GLU A 38 -13.08 -3.49 -18.08
N ASN A 39 -12.31 -4.57 -17.88
CA ASN A 39 -11.15 -4.94 -18.70
C ASN A 39 -10.14 -3.79 -18.88
N ARG A 40 -9.96 -2.99 -17.82
CA ARG A 40 -8.99 -1.88 -17.74
C ARG A 40 -8.68 -1.55 -16.28
N ILE A 41 -7.57 -0.88 -16.03
CA ILE A 41 -7.36 -0.23 -14.73
C ILE A 41 -8.32 0.96 -14.63
N LEU A 42 -8.88 1.18 -13.44
CA LEU A 42 -9.89 2.22 -13.24
C LEU A 42 -9.29 3.61 -13.47
N PRO A 43 -9.90 4.49 -14.28
CA PRO A 43 -9.32 5.79 -14.61
C PRO A 43 -9.22 6.77 -13.44
N TRP A 44 -9.93 6.50 -12.35
CA TRP A 44 -9.90 7.29 -11.12
C TRP A 44 -9.06 6.66 -10.02
N ASP A 45 -8.50 5.47 -10.27
CA ASP A 45 -7.55 4.85 -9.37
C ASP A 45 -6.19 5.56 -9.45
N SER A 46 -5.43 5.54 -8.37
CA SER A 46 -4.14 6.24 -8.27
C SER A 46 -2.95 5.29 -8.16
N ASP A 47 -3.21 4.00 -7.98
CA ASP A 47 -2.22 2.98 -7.68
C ASP A 47 -2.50 1.65 -8.38
N VAL A 48 -1.50 0.80 -8.33
CA VAL A 48 -1.54 -0.58 -8.83
C VAL A 48 -1.33 -1.50 -7.63
N ASP A 49 -2.21 -2.48 -7.45
CA ASP A 49 -2.21 -3.39 -6.31
C ASP A 49 -1.81 -4.80 -6.71
N LEU A 50 -0.81 -5.34 -6.02
CA LEU A 50 -0.40 -6.74 -6.11
C LEU A 50 -0.38 -7.38 -4.72
N GLY A 51 -0.79 -8.63 -4.62
CA GLY A 51 -0.64 -9.45 -3.42
C GLY A 51 0.50 -10.45 -3.58
N VAL A 52 1.24 -10.70 -2.49
CA VAL A 52 2.24 -11.76 -2.38
C VAL A 52 2.16 -12.40 -1.01
N TRP A 53 2.67 -13.64 -0.87
CA TRP A 53 2.77 -14.29 0.42
C TRP A 53 3.92 -13.70 1.25
N ASN A 54 3.63 -13.23 2.45
CA ASN A 54 4.63 -12.68 3.37
C ASN A 54 5.70 -13.71 3.78
N SER A 55 5.34 -15.00 3.82
CA SER A 55 6.26 -16.10 4.14
C SER A 55 7.27 -16.40 3.03
N GLU A 56 7.01 -16.00 1.81
CA GLU A 56 7.83 -16.33 0.63
C GLU A 56 8.84 -15.24 0.28
N VAL A 57 8.75 -14.08 0.93
CA VAL A 57 9.52 -12.92 0.51
C VAL A 57 10.31 -12.30 1.64
N SER A 58 11.53 -11.90 1.32
CA SER A 58 12.29 -10.97 2.14
C SER A 58 11.94 -9.54 1.71
N THR A 59 11.35 -8.77 2.62
CA THR A 59 11.02 -7.36 2.37
C THR A 59 12.22 -6.56 1.85
N SER A 60 13.42 -6.79 2.42
CA SER A 60 14.64 -6.09 2.00
C SER A 60 15.05 -6.45 0.58
N ASP A 61 14.86 -7.70 0.15
CA ASP A 61 15.24 -8.17 -1.17
C ASP A 61 14.29 -7.61 -2.24
N ILE A 62 12.97 -7.65 -1.97
CA ILE A 62 11.98 -7.00 -2.85
C ILE A 62 12.32 -5.52 -3.01
N VAL A 63 12.50 -4.80 -1.91
CA VAL A 63 12.81 -3.36 -1.95
C VAL A 63 14.07 -3.09 -2.77
N ASN A 64 15.14 -3.86 -2.59
CA ASN A 64 16.38 -3.67 -3.32
C ASN A 64 16.21 -3.95 -4.82
N ILE A 65 15.53 -5.03 -5.18
CA ILE A 65 15.35 -5.41 -6.59
C ILE A 65 14.44 -4.41 -7.31
N PHE A 66 13.35 -3.98 -6.68
CA PHE A 66 12.48 -2.95 -7.27
C PHE A 66 13.23 -1.64 -7.47
N LYS A 67 14.09 -1.22 -6.50
CA LYS A 67 14.95 -0.04 -6.65
C LYS A 67 15.90 -0.14 -7.84
N ILE A 68 16.57 -1.28 -8.03
CA ILE A 68 17.47 -1.52 -9.16
C ILE A 68 16.72 -1.44 -10.50
N ASN A 69 15.43 -1.82 -10.51
CA ASN A 69 14.58 -1.76 -11.68
C ASN A 69 13.86 -0.40 -11.86
N GLY A 70 14.29 0.64 -11.14
CA GLY A 70 13.85 2.01 -11.35
C GLY A 70 12.60 2.42 -10.55
N PHE A 71 12.16 1.60 -9.60
CA PHE A 71 11.15 1.99 -8.63
C PHE A 71 11.75 2.76 -7.46
N HIS A 72 11.07 3.75 -6.96
CA HIS A 72 11.41 4.45 -5.72
C HIS A 72 10.58 3.86 -4.59
N TYR A 73 11.24 3.25 -3.58
CA TYR A 73 10.56 2.77 -2.39
C TYR A 73 10.19 3.93 -1.48
N ILE A 74 8.94 3.93 -1.03
CA ILE A 74 8.43 4.88 -0.05
C ILE A 74 8.41 4.18 1.30
N GLU A 75 9.27 4.62 2.19
CA GLU A 75 9.22 4.16 3.57
C GLU A 75 8.04 4.84 4.27
N VAL A 76 6.95 4.11 4.42
CA VAL A 76 5.74 4.58 5.09
C VAL A 76 5.74 4.12 6.53
N LEU A 77 5.48 5.03 7.44
CA LEU A 77 5.23 4.75 8.83
C LEU A 77 3.72 4.74 9.11
N PRO A 78 3.24 3.77 9.86
CA PRO A 78 3.91 2.61 10.46
C PRO A 78 4.16 1.51 9.43
N VAL A 79 5.08 0.60 9.72
CA VAL A 79 5.29 -0.59 8.89
C VAL A 79 3.98 -1.38 8.83
N MET A 80 3.46 -1.53 7.64
CA MET A 80 2.24 -2.24 7.32
C MET A 80 2.56 -3.53 6.58
N ASP A 81 1.56 -4.37 6.41
CA ASP A 81 1.69 -5.52 5.53
C ASP A 81 1.59 -5.05 4.05
N SER A 82 2.32 -4.00 3.69
CA SER A 82 2.37 -3.45 2.34
C SER A 82 3.69 -2.73 2.08
N LEU A 83 4.21 -2.87 0.87
CA LEU A 83 5.38 -2.16 0.36
C LEU A 83 4.93 -1.17 -0.71
N HIS A 84 5.26 0.10 -0.52
CA HIS A 84 4.85 1.16 -1.44
C HIS A 84 6.01 1.61 -2.31
N PHE A 85 5.78 1.65 -3.59
CA PHE A 85 6.74 2.10 -4.58
C PHE A 85 6.13 3.18 -5.48
N ILE A 86 7.00 4.01 -6.08
CA ILE A 86 6.61 4.94 -7.15
C ILE A 86 7.53 4.72 -8.33
N MET A 87 6.95 4.68 -9.53
CA MET A 87 7.66 4.80 -10.78
C MET A 87 7.04 5.96 -11.57
N ASP A 88 7.82 7.00 -11.82
CA ASP A 88 7.34 8.30 -12.27
C ASP A 88 6.23 8.82 -11.32
N ASP A 89 5.00 8.99 -11.82
CA ASP A 89 3.86 9.47 -11.03
C ASP A 89 2.88 8.34 -10.65
N VAL A 90 3.22 7.06 -10.91
CA VAL A 90 2.36 5.91 -10.64
C VAL A 90 2.82 5.19 -9.38
N GLN A 91 1.90 5.01 -8.44
CA GLN A 91 2.13 4.22 -7.24
C GLN A 91 1.91 2.74 -7.53
N LEU A 92 2.73 1.89 -6.90
CA LEU A 92 2.59 0.43 -6.85
C LEU A 92 2.58 0.01 -5.39
N ASP A 93 1.58 -0.73 -5.00
CA ASP A 93 1.43 -1.32 -3.67
C ASP A 93 1.56 -2.83 -3.76
N ILE A 94 2.52 -3.39 -3.01
CA ILE A 94 2.69 -4.84 -2.86
C ILE A 94 2.22 -5.22 -1.46
N ASN A 95 1.04 -5.82 -1.40
CA ASN A 95 0.39 -6.25 -0.17
C ASN A 95 0.91 -7.62 0.27
N LEU A 96 1.39 -7.72 1.52
CA LEU A 96 2.00 -8.91 2.11
C LEU A 96 0.94 -9.69 2.87
N TYR A 97 0.41 -10.73 2.25
CA TYR A 97 -0.63 -11.56 2.85
C TYR A 97 -0.04 -12.63 3.76
N THR A 98 -0.66 -12.83 4.91
CA THR A 98 -0.24 -13.85 5.89
C THR A 98 -1.37 -14.84 6.13
N GLU A 99 -1.08 -16.13 5.95
CA GLU A 99 -2.01 -17.22 6.26
C GLU A 99 -1.88 -17.65 7.71
N HIS A 100 -3.03 -17.87 8.35
CA HIS A 100 -3.09 -18.48 9.67
C HIS A 100 -4.41 -19.24 9.85
N GLY A 101 -4.31 -20.57 10.03
CA GLY A 101 -5.46 -21.42 10.39
C GLY A 101 -6.59 -21.46 9.34
N GLY A 102 -6.27 -21.40 8.05
CA GLY A 102 -7.23 -21.40 6.95
C GLY A 102 -7.80 -20.02 6.61
N GLU A 103 -7.36 -18.99 7.31
CA GLU A 103 -7.66 -17.58 7.00
C GLU A 103 -6.40 -16.87 6.53
N THR A 104 -6.56 -16.02 5.55
CA THR A 104 -5.52 -15.13 5.03
C THR A 104 -5.86 -13.70 5.38
N SER A 105 -4.89 -12.96 5.92
CA SER A 105 -5.08 -11.57 6.33
C SER A 105 -4.03 -10.65 5.76
N VAL A 106 -4.42 -9.40 5.59
CA VAL A 106 -3.54 -8.27 5.26
C VAL A 106 -3.96 -7.07 6.09
N LYS A 107 -3.00 -6.26 6.54
CA LYS A 107 -3.24 -5.14 7.45
C LYS A 107 -2.64 -3.86 6.92
N TRP A 108 -3.38 -2.79 7.11
CA TRP A 108 -2.98 -1.44 6.75
C TRP A 108 -3.08 -0.51 7.96
N ALA A 109 -2.38 0.60 7.89
CA ALA A 109 -2.57 1.68 8.85
C ALA A 109 -3.29 2.84 8.20
N SER A 110 -4.34 3.28 8.85
CA SER A 110 -5.06 4.49 8.51
C SER A 110 -4.74 5.60 9.51
N ASN A 111 -5.03 6.83 9.12
CA ASN A 111 -4.86 7.98 10.00
C ASN A 111 -5.74 7.84 11.24
N PRO A 112 -5.25 8.26 12.42
CA PRO A 112 -6.05 8.23 13.64
C PRO A 112 -7.28 9.12 13.53
N VAL A 113 -8.36 8.74 14.22
CA VAL A 113 -9.61 9.50 14.23
C VAL A 113 -9.47 10.78 15.08
N GLY A 114 -8.75 10.71 16.21
CA GLY A 114 -8.62 11.83 17.15
C GLY A 114 -7.75 12.97 16.63
N ILE A 115 -8.15 14.22 16.88
CA ILE A 115 -7.43 15.43 16.44
C ILE A 115 -5.99 15.46 17.02
N VAL A 116 -5.86 15.10 18.29
CA VAL A 116 -4.55 15.08 18.98
C VAL A 116 -3.65 14.00 18.37
N ASP A 117 -4.19 12.82 18.14
CA ASP A 117 -3.44 11.71 17.55
C ASP A 117 -3.06 12.02 16.09
N LYS A 118 -3.94 12.64 15.32
CA LYS A 118 -3.61 13.16 13.97
C LYS A 118 -2.45 14.15 14.00
N LEU A 119 -2.42 15.03 14.99
CA LEU A 119 -1.33 16.00 15.14
C LEU A 119 -0.01 15.31 15.51
N ILE A 120 -0.03 14.37 16.46
CA ILE A 120 1.13 13.59 16.88
C ILE A 120 1.71 12.85 15.68
N VAL A 121 0.88 12.10 14.96
CA VAL A 121 1.29 11.35 13.77
C VAL A 121 1.88 12.28 12.71
N LYS A 122 1.20 13.40 12.41
CA LYS A 122 1.66 14.37 11.42
C LYS A 122 3.01 15.02 11.78
N ILE A 123 3.25 15.29 13.05
CA ILE A 123 4.52 15.83 13.51
C ILE A 123 5.62 14.77 13.42
N THR A 124 5.31 13.56 13.86
CA THR A 124 6.27 12.45 13.90
C THR A 124 6.67 12.01 12.50
N SER A 125 5.72 11.87 11.58
CA SER A 125 6.01 11.54 10.18
C SER A 125 6.93 12.57 9.54
N LYS A 126 6.67 13.87 9.74
CA LYS A 126 7.53 14.94 9.21
C LYS A 126 8.97 14.96 9.76
N ILE A 127 9.19 14.39 10.92
CA ILE A 127 10.52 14.31 11.56
C ILE A 127 11.30 13.09 11.07
N PHE A 128 10.60 11.97 10.85
CA PHE A 128 11.23 10.67 10.64
C PHE A 128 11.10 10.12 9.21
N GLU A 129 10.12 10.61 8.45
CA GLU A 129 9.93 10.21 7.07
C GLU A 129 10.82 11.02 6.13
N ASN A 130 11.67 10.32 5.39
CA ASN A 130 12.27 10.83 4.16
C ASN A 130 11.21 10.75 3.05
N ASP A 131 10.05 11.43 3.29
CA ASP A 131 8.89 11.28 2.46
C ASP A 131 9.06 12.04 1.13
N LYS A 132 9.52 11.33 0.11
CA LYS A 132 9.48 11.80 -1.27
C LYS A 132 8.03 11.90 -1.82
N ARG A 133 7.05 11.31 -1.13
CA ARG A 133 5.63 11.39 -1.49
C ARG A 133 5.09 12.83 -1.41
N SER A 134 5.61 13.61 -0.45
CA SER A 134 5.24 15.01 -0.31
C SER A 134 5.70 15.87 -1.51
N ASP A 135 6.78 15.48 -2.17
CA ASP A 135 7.33 16.24 -3.30
C ASP A 135 6.57 15.95 -4.60
N VAL A 136 5.97 14.76 -4.74
CA VAL A 136 5.24 14.35 -5.95
C VAL A 136 3.76 14.77 -5.90
N GLN A 137 3.08 14.62 -4.76
CA GLN A 137 1.64 14.89 -4.66
C GLN A 137 1.27 16.30 -4.21
N ASN A 138 2.14 17.04 -3.53
CA ASN A 138 1.83 18.36 -2.99
C ASN A 138 2.67 19.48 -3.62
N LYS A 139 2.33 19.91 -4.83
CA LYS A 139 2.74 21.23 -5.38
C LYS A 139 2.09 22.44 -4.66
N LYS A 140 1.30 22.21 -3.60
CA LYS A 140 0.79 23.31 -2.77
C LYS A 140 1.94 23.82 -1.90
N LYS A 141 2.32 25.09 -2.09
CA LYS A 141 3.33 25.79 -1.27
C LYS A 141 2.97 25.62 0.21
N GLU A 142 3.84 24.94 0.96
CA GLU A 142 3.68 24.81 2.41
C GLU A 142 3.72 26.22 3.03
N PRO A 143 2.79 26.56 3.95
CA PRO A 143 2.84 27.84 4.65
C PRO A 143 4.19 28.03 5.36
N ALA A 144 4.79 29.21 5.28
CA ALA A 144 6.12 29.51 5.80
C ALA A 144 6.27 29.14 7.29
N ALA A 145 5.21 29.31 8.09
CA ALA A 145 5.21 28.92 9.51
C ALA A 145 5.37 27.41 9.69
N ILE A 146 4.68 26.58 8.87
CA ILE A 146 4.79 25.12 8.95
C ILE A 146 6.18 24.69 8.50
N PHE A 147 6.71 25.29 7.44
CA PHE A 147 8.07 25.06 6.97
C PHE A 147 9.10 25.34 8.09
N PHE A 148 8.99 26.48 8.77
CA PHE A 148 9.89 26.84 9.87
C PHE A 148 9.79 25.83 11.04
N ILE A 149 8.58 25.53 11.50
CA ILE A 149 8.35 24.55 12.59
C ILE A 149 8.95 23.19 12.22
N ARG A 150 8.77 22.73 10.99
CA ARG A 150 9.33 21.48 10.50
C ARG A 150 10.86 21.47 10.63
N HIS A 151 11.54 22.51 10.18
CA HIS A 151 13.01 22.59 10.23
C HIS A 151 13.54 22.66 11.67
N VAL A 152 12.84 23.36 12.57
CA VAL A 152 13.16 23.38 13.99
C VAL A 152 13.02 21.97 14.59
N LEU A 153 11.94 21.26 14.28
CA LEU A 153 11.74 19.88 14.77
C LEU A 153 12.79 18.91 14.22
N ILE A 154 13.14 19.00 12.94
CA ILE A 154 14.21 18.21 12.33
C ILE A 154 15.55 18.52 13.01
N PHE A 155 15.86 19.79 13.28
CA PHE A 155 17.07 20.18 13.99
C PHE A 155 17.14 19.55 15.38
N PHE A 156 16.07 19.61 16.17
CA PHE A 156 16.03 18.94 17.47
C PHE A 156 16.11 17.40 17.34
N ALA A 157 15.56 16.82 16.29
CA ALA A 157 15.63 15.38 16.04
C ALA A 157 17.09 14.89 15.80
N LEU A 158 18.00 15.76 15.36
CA LEU A 158 19.42 15.40 15.20
C LEU A 158 20.10 15.06 16.53
N PHE A 159 19.62 15.63 17.64
CA PHE A 159 20.16 15.38 18.98
C PHE A 159 19.52 14.16 19.67
N LEU A 160 18.50 13.54 19.09
CA LEU A 160 17.89 12.36 19.65
C LEU A 160 18.78 11.13 19.45
N THR A 161 19.03 10.40 20.53
CA THR A 161 19.68 9.09 20.44
C THR A 161 18.79 8.10 19.68
N LYS A 162 19.39 7.02 19.14
CA LYS A 162 18.63 5.96 18.45
C LYS A 162 17.49 5.44 19.32
N GLY A 163 17.75 5.16 20.61
CA GLY A 163 16.71 4.66 21.52
C GLY A 163 15.58 5.67 21.79
N MET A 164 15.88 6.97 21.82
CA MET A 164 14.86 8.00 21.94
C MET A 164 14.00 8.08 20.68
N ARG A 165 14.62 8.01 19.51
CA ARG A 165 13.89 7.97 18.23
C ARG A 165 12.94 6.77 18.16
N GLU A 166 13.41 5.58 18.53
CA GLU A 166 12.59 4.36 18.56
C GLU A 166 11.39 4.48 19.51
N LYS A 167 11.58 5.09 20.70
CA LYS A 167 10.47 5.34 21.65
C LYS A 167 9.43 6.31 21.10
N ILE A 168 9.87 7.44 20.53
CA ILE A 168 8.95 8.42 19.90
C ILE A 168 8.21 7.79 18.73
N TYR A 169 8.91 7.01 17.94
CA TYR A 169 8.38 6.26 16.83
C TYR A 169 7.34 5.23 17.26
N GLY A 170 7.65 4.41 18.28
CA GLY A 170 6.71 3.45 18.85
C GLY A 170 5.47 4.11 19.42
N PHE A 171 5.63 5.26 20.08
CA PHE A 171 4.50 6.06 20.56
C PHE A 171 3.63 6.57 19.41
N ALA A 172 4.22 7.11 18.35
CA ALA A 172 3.44 7.58 17.21
C ALA A 172 2.73 6.42 16.49
N ARG A 173 3.40 5.28 16.32
CA ARG A 173 2.80 4.06 15.76
C ARG A 173 1.56 3.62 16.53
N SER A 174 1.58 3.67 17.85
CA SER A 174 0.44 3.25 18.67
C SER A 174 -0.80 4.14 18.50
N ARG A 175 -0.69 5.28 17.80
CA ARG A 175 -1.78 6.22 17.54
C ARG A 175 -2.50 6.00 16.22
N TYR A 176 -1.90 5.24 15.31
CA TYR A 176 -2.58 4.89 14.06
C TYR A 176 -3.75 3.95 14.30
N LEU A 177 -4.76 4.06 13.45
CA LEU A 177 -5.81 3.06 13.36
C LEU A 177 -5.32 1.92 12.47
N TYR A 178 -5.26 0.71 13.00
CA TYR A 178 -4.91 -0.47 12.23
C TYR A 178 -6.17 -1.15 11.74
N LEU A 179 -6.29 -1.23 10.44
CA LEU A 179 -7.38 -1.91 9.73
C LEU A 179 -6.81 -3.10 8.98
N GLY A 180 -7.62 -4.08 8.70
CA GLY A 180 -7.20 -5.21 7.89
C GLY A 180 -8.38 -6.02 7.38
N SER A 181 -8.16 -6.70 6.28
CA SER A 181 -9.11 -7.62 5.69
C SER A 181 -8.71 -9.05 5.92
N THR A 182 -9.71 -9.92 6.07
CA THR A 182 -9.51 -11.36 6.23
C THR A 182 -10.32 -12.09 5.18
N TYR A 183 -9.70 -13.07 4.56
CA TYR A 183 -10.26 -13.90 3.49
C TYR A 183 -10.08 -15.38 3.82
N PRO A 184 -10.99 -16.27 3.40
CA PRO A 184 -10.69 -17.70 3.35
C PRO A 184 -9.43 -17.97 2.50
N THR A 185 -8.47 -18.74 3.01
CA THR A 185 -7.19 -18.98 2.29
C THR A 185 -7.40 -19.61 0.92
N GLU A 186 -8.47 -20.38 0.74
CA GLU A 186 -8.81 -21.00 -0.55
C GLU A 186 -9.07 -19.98 -1.66
N LEU A 187 -9.47 -18.74 -1.34
CA LEU A 187 -9.67 -17.66 -2.32
C LEU A 187 -8.34 -17.11 -2.85
N MET A 188 -7.24 -17.35 -2.16
CA MET A 188 -5.92 -16.91 -2.57
C MET A 188 -5.27 -17.85 -3.58
N SER A 189 -5.90 -19.00 -3.89
CA SER A 189 -5.51 -19.81 -5.06
C SER A 189 -5.64 -18.98 -6.32
N THR A 190 -4.69 -19.10 -7.24
CA THR A 190 -4.62 -18.23 -8.42
C THR A 190 -4.97 -18.97 -9.72
N LYS A 191 -5.41 -18.19 -10.71
CA LYS A 191 -5.51 -18.59 -12.12
C LYS A 191 -4.86 -17.54 -13.01
N ILE A 192 -4.48 -17.95 -14.21
CA ILE A 192 -3.94 -17.03 -15.23
C ILE A 192 -5.09 -16.55 -16.09
N ILE A 193 -5.12 -15.24 -16.36
CA ILE A 193 -5.96 -14.61 -17.37
C ILE A 193 -5.10 -13.76 -18.30
N ILE A 194 -5.64 -13.42 -19.49
CA ILE A 194 -4.96 -12.51 -20.42
C ILE A 194 -5.57 -11.11 -20.26
N PHE A 195 -4.72 -10.15 -19.89
CA PHE A 195 -5.06 -8.75 -19.81
C PHE A 195 -4.12 -7.93 -20.73
N LYS A 196 -4.69 -7.20 -21.70
CA LYS A 196 -3.92 -6.40 -22.68
C LYS A 196 -2.74 -7.19 -23.30
N GLN A 197 -3.00 -8.45 -23.71
CA GLN A 197 -2.04 -9.37 -24.31
C GLN A 197 -0.93 -9.90 -23.38
N LYS A 198 -1.01 -9.63 -22.07
CA LYS A 198 -0.11 -10.18 -21.05
C LYS A 198 -0.85 -11.18 -20.17
N GLU A 199 -0.20 -12.30 -19.90
CA GLU A 199 -0.63 -13.23 -18.85
C GLU A 199 -0.43 -12.59 -17.48
N ILE A 200 -1.48 -12.63 -16.64
CA ILE A 200 -1.43 -12.15 -15.28
C ILE A 200 -2.11 -13.14 -14.35
N ARG A 201 -1.66 -13.22 -13.10
CA ARG A 201 -2.27 -14.07 -12.08
C ARG A 201 -3.32 -13.28 -11.30
N VAL A 202 -4.49 -13.88 -11.14
CA VAL A 202 -5.59 -13.32 -10.36
C VAL A 202 -6.15 -14.39 -9.42
N PRO A 203 -6.88 -14.05 -8.35
CA PRO A 203 -7.57 -15.03 -7.52
C PRO A 203 -8.44 -15.97 -8.35
N LEU A 204 -8.43 -17.25 -8.05
CA LEU A 204 -9.22 -18.26 -8.78
C LEU A 204 -10.70 -17.89 -8.81
N LYS A 205 -11.22 -17.44 -7.67
CA LYS A 205 -12.61 -17.00 -7.46
C LYS A 205 -12.69 -15.46 -7.37
N CYS A 206 -12.32 -14.76 -8.46
CA CYS A 206 -12.25 -13.28 -8.48
C CYS A 206 -13.54 -12.63 -7.99
N GLU A 207 -14.71 -13.10 -8.42
CA GLU A 207 -16.00 -12.49 -8.06
C GLU A 207 -16.29 -12.64 -6.56
N GLU A 208 -15.95 -13.77 -5.96
CA GLU A 208 -16.11 -13.99 -4.52
C GLU A 208 -15.15 -13.10 -3.72
N TYR A 209 -13.88 -12.97 -4.17
CA TYR A 209 -12.93 -12.04 -3.61
C TYR A 209 -13.45 -10.59 -3.66
N LEU A 210 -13.91 -10.14 -4.83
CA LEU A 210 -14.43 -8.79 -5.03
C LEU A 210 -15.70 -8.53 -4.22
N ARG A 211 -16.58 -9.53 -4.10
CA ARG A 211 -17.79 -9.42 -3.25
C ARG A 211 -17.43 -9.27 -1.77
N LEU A 212 -16.44 -10.02 -1.28
CA LEU A 212 -15.97 -9.89 0.11
C LEU A 212 -15.31 -8.53 0.37
N THR A 213 -14.63 -7.96 -0.63
CA THR A 213 -13.92 -6.68 -0.48
C THR A 213 -14.86 -5.49 -0.66
N TYR A 214 -15.68 -5.50 -1.72
CA TYR A 214 -16.48 -4.35 -2.15
C TYR A 214 -17.99 -4.49 -1.90
N GLY A 215 -18.45 -5.62 -1.33
CA GLY A 215 -19.86 -5.91 -1.10
C GLY A 215 -20.57 -6.52 -2.32
N GLU A 216 -21.87 -6.79 -2.15
CA GLU A 216 -22.67 -7.45 -3.19
C GLU A 216 -22.79 -6.63 -4.48
N ASP A 217 -22.76 -5.30 -4.35
CA ASP A 217 -22.91 -4.37 -5.48
C ASP A 217 -21.57 -4.01 -6.16
N TRP A 218 -20.52 -4.80 -5.98
CA TRP A 218 -19.17 -4.53 -6.51
C TRP A 218 -19.13 -4.27 -8.03
N GLN A 219 -20.11 -4.77 -8.77
CA GLN A 219 -20.22 -4.54 -10.22
C GLN A 219 -20.69 -3.12 -10.55
N THR A 220 -21.31 -2.42 -9.61
CA THR A 220 -21.75 -1.03 -9.79
C THR A 220 -20.58 -0.07 -9.53
N PRO A 221 -20.20 0.78 -10.51
CA PRO A 221 -19.10 1.73 -10.29
C PRO A 221 -19.41 2.72 -9.17
N ASN A 222 -18.59 2.73 -8.13
CA ASN A 222 -18.60 3.74 -7.08
C ASN A 222 -17.29 4.54 -7.16
N ARG A 223 -17.36 5.82 -7.54
CA ARG A 223 -16.18 6.71 -7.65
C ARG A 223 -15.83 7.37 -6.31
N ASP A 224 -16.76 7.37 -5.38
CA ASP A 224 -16.61 7.97 -4.06
C ASP A 224 -16.27 6.91 -3.00
N PHE A 225 -15.78 5.74 -3.43
CA PHE A 225 -15.37 4.64 -2.56
C PHE A 225 -14.22 5.06 -1.65
N ILE A 226 -14.45 4.97 -0.35
CA ILE A 226 -13.46 5.25 0.69
C ILE A 226 -13.09 3.92 1.35
N TRP A 227 -11.89 3.42 1.11
CA TRP A 227 -11.49 2.08 1.51
C TRP A 227 -11.59 1.86 3.03
N GLU A 228 -11.33 2.87 3.85
CA GLU A 228 -11.44 2.78 5.31
C GLU A 228 -12.88 2.62 5.82
N GLU A 229 -13.87 3.01 5.02
CA GLU A 229 -15.28 3.05 5.41
C GLU A 229 -16.11 2.02 4.64
N ASP A 230 -15.79 1.82 3.36
CA ASP A 230 -16.64 1.07 2.42
C ASP A 230 -16.17 -0.38 2.18
N THR A 231 -14.93 -0.74 2.59
CA THR A 231 -14.45 -2.12 2.42
C THR A 231 -15.24 -3.07 3.32
N ALA A 232 -15.98 -4.00 2.71
CA ALA A 232 -17.01 -4.80 3.37
C ALA A 232 -16.46 -5.75 4.45
N ASN A 233 -15.26 -6.29 4.27
CA ASN A 233 -14.62 -7.22 5.23
C ASN A 233 -13.55 -6.55 6.11
N LEU A 234 -13.50 -5.22 6.15
CA LEU A 234 -12.52 -4.47 6.92
C LEU A 234 -12.81 -4.54 8.42
N LYS A 235 -11.79 -4.81 9.22
CA LYS A 235 -11.88 -4.88 10.68
C LYS A 235 -10.75 -4.07 11.32
N ALA A 236 -11.04 -3.47 12.47
CA ALA A 236 -10.02 -2.84 13.29
C ALA A 236 -9.19 -3.89 14.04
N PHE A 237 -7.88 -3.69 14.07
CA PHE A 237 -6.93 -4.53 14.80
C PHE A 237 -6.21 -3.71 15.87
N ASN A 238 -5.95 -4.32 17.01
CA ASN A 238 -5.08 -3.72 18.01
C ASN A 238 -3.61 -3.91 17.60
N TYR A 239 -2.86 -2.82 17.56
CA TYR A 239 -1.41 -2.90 17.39
C TYR A 239 -0.79 -3.58 18.61
N LYS A 240 -0.21 -4.76 18.41
CA LYS A 240 0.67 -5.38 19.40
C LYS A 240 2.11 -5.13 18.95
N SER A 241 2.84 -4.28 19.69
CA SER A 241 4.30 -4.19 19.51
C SER A 241 4.90 -5.57 19.75
N LYS A 242 5.62 -6.09 18.77
CA LYS A 242 6.49 -7.26 18.95
C LYS A 242 7.71 -6.87 19.76
#